data_39b2d117d8dc6a1d7800e2042575852f
#
_entry.id   39b2d117d8dc6a1d7800e2042575852f
#
_cell.length_a   1.000
_cell.length_b   1.000
_cell.length_c   1.000
_cell.angle_alpha   90.00
_cell.angle_beta   90.00
_cell.angle_gamma   90.00
#
_symmetry.space_group_name_H-M   'P 1'
#
loop_
_entity.id
_entity.type
_entity.pdbx_description
1 polymer ?
#
loop_
_entity_poly.entity_id
_entity_poly.type
_entity_poly.pdbx_seq_one_letter_code
_entity_poly.pdbx_strand_id
1 'polypeptide(L)'
;MKALSEIGTEQHWLERKRACLTNVYTDMTALIADSKAPKNVSLAAFRPKKIKKLVVAEDEREWKPEWLAQLKQLDMFTNGNSSGPRAPIEKIPYKFKYTFEDEHGRSSTMSIEDWEIGALYRNCIKRAGGDENTAIEKVRKKYETEFLTKKDITLFLGTTLKHHRSRHSNPFTIVGVFYPPRESQQALF
;
A
#
# COMPACT_ATOMS: atom_id res chain seq x y z
N MET A 1 -17.65 3.84 -24.91
CA MET A 1 -16.57 3.27 -24.09
C MET A 1 -16.77 1.76 -24.02
N LYS A 2 -15.81 0.95 -24.48
CA LYS A 2 -15.85 -0.50 -24.25
C LYS A 2 -15.56 -0.72 -22.77
N ALA A 3 -16.41 -1.49 -22.08
CA ALA A 3 -16.13 -1.92 -20.71
C ALA A 3 -14.81 -2.68 -20.69
N LEU A 4 -13.90 -2.29 -19.80
CA LEU A 4 -12.71 -3.08 -19.52
C LEU A 4 -13.16 -4.38 -18.85
N SER A 5 -12.68 -5.52 -19.34
CA SER A 5 -12.95 -6.81 -18.71
C SER A 5 -12.34 -6.86 -17.32
N GLU A 6 -13.06 -7.39 -16.32
CA GLU A 6 -12.49 -7.66 -15.02
C GLU A 6 -11.44 -8.77 -15.14
N ILE A 7 -10.26 -8.53 -14.56
CA ILE A 7 -9.22 -9.55 -14.45
C ILE A 7 -9.41 -10.30 -13.15
N GLY A 8 -9.78 -11.60 -13.24
CA GLY A 8 -10.00 -12.47 -12.10
C GLY A 8 -8.72 -12.80 -11.30
N THR A 9 -8.90 -13.46 -10.18
CA THR A 9 -7.80 -14.01 -9.34
C THR A 9 -7.55 -15.49 -9.62
N GLU A 10 -8.18 -16.03 -10.63
CA GLU A 10 -8.06 -17.44 -11.04
C GLU A 10 -6.63 -17.79 -11.48
N GLN A 11 -6.33 -19.08 -11.50
CA GLN A 11 -5.01 -19.59 -11.91
C GLN A 11 -3.82 -18.84 -11.23
N HIS A 12 -3.86 -18.73 -9.89
CA HIS A 12 -2.79 -18.06 -9.13
C HIS A 12 -2.52 -16.61 -9.54
N TRP A 13 -3.57 -15.90 -9.98
CA TRP A 13 -3.47 -14.48 -10.38
C TRP A 13 -2.64 -14.25 -11.65
N LEU A 14 -2.54 -15.24 -12.52
CA LEU A 14 -1.61 -15.23 -13.65
C LEU A 14 -1.81 -14.01 -14.57
N GLU A 15 -3.06 -13.68 -14.92
CA GLU A 15 -3.35 -12.52 -15.75
C GLU A 15 -2.99 -11.20 -15.08
N ARG A 16 -3.28 -11.08 -13.78
CA ARG A 16 -2.88 -9.89 -13.00
C ARG A 16 -1.37 -9.77 -12.91
N LYS A 17 -0.65 -10.88 -12.72
CA LYS A 17 0.82 -10.89 -12.75
C LYS A 17 1.35 -10.40 -14.09
N ARG A 18 0.81 -10.90 -15.20
CA ARG A 18 1.21 -10.49 -16.56
C ARG A 18 0.97 -9.01 -16.81
N ALA A 19 -0.17 -8.49 -16.37
CA ALA A 19 -0.51 -7.07 -16.54
C ALA A 19 0.32 -6.14 -15.66
N CYS A 20 0.56 -6.51 -14.40
CA CYS A 20 1.15 -5.60 -13.39
C CYS A 20 2.67 -5.73 -13.25
N LEU A 21 3.27 -6.86 -13.64
CA LEU A 21 4.68 -7.19 -13.38
C LEU A 21 5.53 -7.22 -14.67
N THR A 22 5.23 -6.37 -15.65
CA THR A 22 6.01 -6.25 -16.90
C THR A 22 7.38 -5.65 -16.65
N ASN A 23 7.47 -4.64 -15.80
CA ASN A 23 8.71 -3.97 -15.41
C ASN A 23 8.78 -3.90 -13.89
N VAL A 24 9.67 -4.70 -13.30
CA VAL A 24 9.80 -4.80 -11.84
C VAL A 24 11.19 -4.35 -11.42
N TYR A 25 11.24 -3.35 -10.56
CA TYR A 25 12.48 -2.91 -9.93
C TYR A 25 12.85 -3.84 -8.77
N THR A 26 14.14 -4.04 -8.58
CA THR A 26 14.75 -4.80 -7.47
C THR A 26 15.79 -3.98 -6.72
N ASP A 27 16.30 -2.91 -7.35
CA ASP A 27 17.24 -1.95 -6.78
C ASP A 27 16.53 -0.62 -6.44
N MET A 28 16.51 -0.25 -5.16
CA MET A 28 15.87 0.96 -4.70
C MET A 28 16.62 2.23 -5.16
N THR A 29 17.94 2.17 -5.28
CA THR A 29 18.72 3.31 -5.74
C THR A 29 18.45 3.63 -7.21
N ALA A 30 18.35 2.59 -8.05
CA ALA A 30 17.99 2.74 -9.44
C ALA A 30 16.59 3.35 -9.60
N LEU A 31 15.61 2.86 -8.81
CA LEU A 31 14.25 3.40 -8.83
C LEU A 31 14.21 4.87 -8.40
N ILE A 32 14.94 5.24 -7.33
CA ILE A 32 15.02 6.65 -6.88
C ILE A 32 15.69 7.54 -7.94
N ALA A 33 16.73 7.05 -8.61
CA ALA A 33 17.35 7.78 -9.72
C ALA A 33 16.37 8.00 -10.87
N ASP A 34 15.62 6.97 -11.24
CA ASP A 34 14.62 6.99 -12.32
C ASP A 34 13.38 7.84 -11.99
N SER A 35 13.14 8.14 -10.70
CA SER A 35 12.08 9.09 -10.31
C SER A 35 12.37 10.54 -10.71
N LYS A 36 13.63 10.84 -11.07
CA LYS A 36 14.07 12.15 -11.51
C LYS A 36 14.05 12.26 -13.03
N ALA A 37 14.21 13.50 -13.54
CA ALA A 37 14.37 13.73 -14.97
C ALA A 37 15.61 12.96 -15.52
N PRO A 38 15.56 12.43 -16.75
CA PRO A 38 14.46 12.57 -17.72
C PRO A 38 13.31 11.55 -17.57
N LYS A 39 13.47 10.47 -16.81
CA LYS A 39 12.52 9.36 -16.78
C LYS A 39 11.24 9.70 -16.00
N ASN A 40 11.35 10.43 -14.89
CA ASN A 40 10.22 10.88 -14.05
C ASN A 40 9.28 9.74 -13.63
N VAL A 41 9.82 8.59 -13.23
CA VAL A 41 9.03 7.43 -12.79
C VAL A 41 8.31 7.79 -11.49
N SER A 42 6.98 7.80 -11.51
CA SER A 42 6.13 8.13 -10.37
C SER A 42 5.38 6.92 -9.79
N LEU A 43 5.29 5.83 -10.54
CA LEU A 43 4.68 4.56 -10.13
C LEU A 43 5.55 3.39 -10.61
N ALA A 44 5.80 2.44 -9.73
CA ALA A 44 6.63 1.28 -10.04
C ALA A 44 6.18 0.03 -9.28
N ALA A 45 6.34 -1.14 -9.92
CA ALA A 45 6.34 -2.41 -9.23
C ALA A 45 7.76 -2.67 -8.69
N PHE A 46 7.87 -2.99 -7.41
CA PHE A 46 9.13 -3.26 -6.73
C PHE A 46 9.10 -4.61 -6.05
N ARG A 47 10.06 -5.48 -6.36
CA ARG A 47 10.21 -6.78 -5.70
C ARG A 47 11.35 -6.72 -4.68
N PRO A 48 11.03 -6.70 -3.36
CA PRO A 48 12.04 -6.76 -2.33
C PRO A 48 12.71 -8.13 -2.31
N LYS A 49 14.02 -8.19 -2.06
CA LYS A 49 14.72 -9.44 -1.78
C LYS A 49 14.17 -10.12 -0.54
N LYS A 50 13.88 -9.33 0.48
CA LYS A 50 13.32 -9.80 1.75
C LYS A 50 12.53 -8.68 2.45
N ILE A 51 11.33 -8.98 2.90
CA ILE A 51 10.61 -8.14 3.86
C ILE A 51 11.00 -8.62 5.26
N LYS A 52 11.53 -7.71 6.09
CA LYS A 52 12.04 -8.04 7.44
C LYS A 52 10.94 -8.05 8.47
N LYS A 53 10.11 -6.99 8.47
CA LYS A 53 9.05 -6.82 9.48
C LYS A 53 8.01 -5.79 9.08
N LEU A 54 6.83 -5.90 9.68
CA LEU A 54 5.82 -4.86 9.71
C LEU A 54 6.06 -3.97 10.96
N VAL A 55 6.27 -2.70 10.75
CA VAL A 55 6.36 -1.69 11.82
C VAL A 55 5.00 -1.02 11.95
N VAL A 56 4.48 -0.96 13.16
CA VAL A 56 3.28 -0.20 13.51
C VAL A 56 3.73 0.97 14.38
N ALA A 57 3.49 2.18 13.92
CA ALA A 57 3.82 3.40 14.63
C ALA A 57 2.53 4.16 14.95
N GLU A 58 2.46 4.78 16.11
CA GLU A 58 1.35 5.66 16.45
C GLU A 58 1.31 6.87 15.52
N ASP A 59 0.11 7.36 15.24
CA ASP A 59 -0.18 8.58 14.49
C ASP A 59 -1.21 9.42 15.25
N GLU A 60 -1.40 10.67 14.80
CA GLU A 60 -2.43 11.55 15.34
C GLU A 60 -3.82 10.87 15.25
N ARG A 61 -4.61 10.92 16.31
CA ARG A 61 -5.94 10.27 16.36
C ARG A 61 -6.98 11.02 15.54
N GLU A 62 -6.83 12.31 15.41
CA GLU A 62 -7.80 13.16 14.73
C GLU A 62 -7.26 13.68 13.40
N TRP A 63 -8.17 13.96 12.48
CA TRP A 63 -7.85 14.66 11.26
C TRP A 63 -7.50 16.11 11.56
N LYS A 64 -6.49 16.63 10.89
CA LYS A 64 -6.13 18.06 11.01
C LYS A 64 -7.34 18.93 10.61
N PRO A 65 -7.66 20.00 11.38
CA PRO A 65 -8.80 20.86 11.08
C PRO A 65 -8.80 21.41 9.64
N GLU A 66 -7.60 21.68 9.10
CA GLU A 66 -7.42 22.15 7.72
C GLU A 66 -7.93 21.14 6.68
N TRP A 67 -7.70 19.85 6.92
CA TRP A 67 -8.18 18.77 6.05
C TRP A 67 -9.69 18.61 6.11
N LEU A 68 -10.27 18.73 7.31
CA LEU A 68 -11.72 18.70 7.47
C LEU A 68 -12.39 19.89 6.78
N ALA A 69 -11.77 21.08 6.83
CA ALA A 69 -12.25 22.26 6.12
C ALA A 69 -12.19 22.06 4.59
N GLN A 70 -11.10 21.49 4.06
CA GLN A 70 -10.98 21.18 2.64
C GLN A 70 -12.01 20.14 2.17
N LEU A 71 -12.25 19.09 2.96
CA LEU A 71 -13.27 18.09 2.66
C LEU A 71 -14.67 18.71 2.60
N LYS A 72 -15.01 19.60 3.55
CA LYS A 72 -16.28 20.34 3.53
C LYS A 72 -16.43 21.22 2.29
N GLN A 73 -15.36 21.89 1.88
CA GLN A 73 -15.37 22.69 0.64
C GLN A 73 -15.59 21.83 -0.60
N LEU A 74 -14.89 20.70 -0.71
CA LEU A 74 -15.08 19.76 -1.83
C LEU A 74 -16.52 19.22 -1.88
N ASP A 75 -17.10 18.88 -0.74
CA ASP A 75 -18.49 18.43 -0.66
C ASP A 75 -19.48 19.53 -1.14
N MET A 76 -19.22 20.79 -0.81
CA MET A 76 -20.05 21.90 -1.28
C MET A 76 -20.01 22.11 -2.80
N PHE A 77 -18.86 21.81 -3.43
CA PHE A 77 -18.71 21.94 -4.91
C PHE A 77 -19.18 20.70 -5.67
N THR A 78 -19.19 19.51 -5.06
CA THR A 78 -19.55 18.25 -5.73
C THR A 78 -21.00 17.85 -5.53
N ASN A 79 -21.70 18.37 -4.51
CA ASN A 79 -23.05 17.96 -4.12
C ASN A 79 -24.19 18.75 -4.77
N GLY A 80 -24.07 19.09 -6.07
CA GLY A 80 -25.25 19.53 -6.84
C GLY A 80 -26.35 18.46 -6.98
N ASN A 81 -26.08 17.15 -6.71
CA ASN A 81 -27.00 16.06 -7.07
C ASN A 81 -26.99 14.81 -6.17
N SER A 82 -26.49 14.81 -4.93
CA SER A 82 -26.62 13.60 -4.09
C SER A 82 -26.59 13.87 -2.58
N SER A 83 -27.56 13.26 -1.92
CA SER A 83 -27.73 12.93 -0.49
C SER A 83 -26.61 13.37 0.47
N GLY A 84 -26.75 14.54 1.13
CA GLY A 84 -26.13 14.94 2.38
C GLY A 84 -24.60 14.94 2.50
N PRO A 85 -24.04 15.70 3.43
CA PRO A 85 -22.59 15.71 3.65
C PRO A 85 -22.13 14.31 4.10
N ARG A 86 -21.13 13.76 3.38
CA ARG A 86 -20.52 12.48 3.74
C ARG A 86 -19.76 12.65 5.05
N ALA A 87 -20.09 11.83 6.04
CA ALA A 87 -19.30 11.77 7.26
C ALA A 87 -17.84 11.41 6.92
N PRO A 88 -16.85 12.14 7.46
CA PRO A 88 -15.45 11.80 7.23
C PRO A 88 -15.18 10.39 7.75
N ILE A 89 -14.40 9.61 6.99
CA ILE A 89 -13.97 8.29 7.42
C ILE A 89 -13.13 8.47 8.68
N GLU A 90 -13.41 7.66 9.71
CA GLU A 90 -12.65 7.65 10.95
C GLU A 90 -11.16 7.45 10.67
N LYS A 91 -10.31 8.31 11.23
CA LYS A 91 -8.87 8.23 11.06
C LYS A 91 -8.32 7.02 11.81
N ILE A 92 -7.42 6.29 11.18
CA ILE A 92 -6.67 5.23 11.83
C ILE A 92 -5.51 5.87 12.61
N PRO A 93 -5.41 5.64 13.96
CA PRO A 93 -4.38 6.26 14.78
C PRO A 93 -3.02 5.55 14.68
N TYR A 94 -2.79 4.81 13.60
CA TYR A 94 -1.58 4.05 13.36
C TYR A 94 -1.11 4.17 11.93
N LYS A 95 0.22 4.18 11.75
CA LYS A 95 0.91 4.04 10.46
C LYS A 95 1.52 2.66 10.38
N PHE A 96 1.17 1.94 9.34
CA PHE A 96 1.77 0.65 9.02
C PHE A 96 2.91 0.85 8.03
N LYS A 97 4.06 0.24 8.30
CA LYS A 97 5.25 0.35 7.44
C LYS A 97 5.89 -1.01 7.22
N TYR A 98 6.40 -1.26 6.03
CA TYR A 98 7.30 -2.38 5.81
C TYR A 98 8.75 -1.93 5.91
N THR A 99 9.56 -2.73 6.63
CA THR A 99 11.01 -2.69 6.53
C THR A 99 11.44 -3.86 5.65
N PHE A 100 12.14 -3.56 4.55
CA PHE A 100 12.57 -4.54 3.57
C PHE A 100 13.98 -4.27 3.04
N GLU A 101 14.59 -5.28 2.42
CA GLU A 101 15.88 -5.19 1.73
C GLU A 101 15.69 -5.29 0.22
N ASP A 102 16.47 -4.51 -0.51
CA ASP A 102 16.60 -4.62 -1.96
C ASP A 102 17.59 -5.75 -2.35
N GLU A 103 17.82 -5.94 -3.66
CA GLU A 103 18.73 -6.99 -4.15
C GLU A 103 20.17 -6.83 -3.67
N HIS A 104 20.60 -5.61 -3.37
CA HIS A 104 21.91 -5.29 -2.84
C HIS A 104 21.99 -5.32 -1.31
N GLY A 105 20.91 -5.73 -0.62
CA GLY A 105 20.86 -5.80 0.84
C GLY A 105 20.65 -4.45 1.54
N ARG A 106 20.36 -3.38 0.79
CA ARG A 106 20.06 -2.07 1.39
C ARG A 106 18.67 -2.08 2.00
N SER A 107 18.58 -1.62 3.22
CA SER A 107 17.32 -1.62 3.98
C SER A 107 16.54 -0.33 3.77
N SER A 108 15.24 -0.44 3.50
CA SER A 108 14.30 0.67 3.43
C SER A 108 13.12 0.43 4.37
N THR A 109 12.59 1.52 4.95
CA THR A 109 11.35 1.47 5.74
C THR A 109 10.38 2.47 5.14
N MET A 110 9.22 1.98 4.65
CA MET A 110 8.25 2.79 3.91
C MET A 110 6.84 2.57 4.44
N SER A 111 6.06 3.65 4.49
CA SER A 111 4.64 3.59 4.86
C SER A 111 3.84 2.82 3.83
N ILE A 112 2.83 2.08 4.31
CA ILE A 112 1.84 1.39 3.49
C ILE A 112 0.59 2.27 3.48
N GLU A 113 0.36 2.95 2.37
CA GLU A 113 -0.81 3.82 2.13
C GLU A 113 -1.90 3.07 1.35
N ASP A 114 -1.88 1.74 1.45
CA ASP A 114 -2.84 0.87 0.80
C ASP A 114 -4.18 0.88 1.54
N TRP A 115 -5.27 1.03 0.79
CA TRP A 115 -6.62 0.98 1.33
C TRP A 115 -6.93 -0.36 2.03
N GLU A 116 -6.40 -1.48 1.53
CA GLU A 116 -6.68 -2.81 2.07
C GLU A 116 -6.23 -2.97 3.53
N ILE A 117 -5.04 -2.47 3.89
CA ILE A 117 -4.56 -2.56 5.28
C ILE A 117 -5.42 -1.70 6.22
N GLY A 118 -5.87 -0.54 5.74
CA GLY A 118 -6.78 0.33 6.48
C GLY A 118 -8.15 -0.32 6.70
N ALA A 119 -8.72 -0.91 5.65
CA ALA A 119 -9.99 -1.64 5.74
C ALA A 119 -9.88 -2.86 6.67
N LEU A 120 -8.75 -3.59 6.59
CA LEU A 120 -8.48 -4.72 7.49
C LEU A 120 -8.44 -4.26 8.96
N TYR A 121 -7.71 -3.19 9.27
CA TYR A 121 -7.62 -2.65 10.62
C TYR A 121 -9.01 -2.27 11.15
N ARG A 122 -9.81 -1.51 10.38
CA ARG A 122 -11.18 -1.11 10.77
C ARG A 122 -12.08 -2.32 11.04
N ASN A 123 -11.98 -3.36 10.22
CA ASN A 123 -12.73 -4.60 10.44
C ASN A 123 -12.25 -5.34 11.69
N CYS A 124 -10.95 -5.34 11.95
CA CYS A 124 -10.39 -5.98 13.14
C CYS A 124 -10.78 -5.26 14.43
N ILE A 125 -10.69 -3.92 14.46
CA ILE A 125 -11.08 -3.12 15.65
C ILE A 125 -12.56 -3.29 15.97
N LYS A 126 -13.42 -3.28 14.95
CA LYS A 126 -14.86 -3.51 15.13
C LYS A 126 -15.15 -4.89 15.73
N ARG A 127 -14.47 -5.94 15.24
CA ARG A 127 -14.63 -7.32 15.75
C ARG A 127 -14.00 -7.53 17.13
N ALA A 128 -13.03 -6.70 17.50
CA ALA A 128 -12.37 -6.75 18.80
C ALA A 128 -13.06 -5.85 19.87
N GLY A 129 -14.25 -5.30 19.55
CA GLY A 129 -14.97 -4.44 20.49
C GLY A 129 -14.24 -3.15 20.86
N GLY A 130 -13.36 -2.65 19.99
CA GLY A 130 -12.58 -1.44 20.21
C GLY A 130 -11.17 -1.70 20.77
N ASP A 131 -10.77 -2.95 20.99
CA ASP A 131 -9.41 -3.27 21.45
C ASP A 131 -8.38 -3.13 20.31
N GLU A 132 -7.61 -2.04 20.37
CA GLU A 132 -6.60 -1.68 19.37
C GLU A 132 -5.45 -2.70 19.30
N ASN A 133 -5.01 -3.24 20.45
CA ASN A 133 -3.93 -4.21 20.49
C ASN A 133 -4.30 -5.49 19.75
N THR A 134 -5.48 -6.03 20.04
CA THR A 134 -6.00 -7.20 19.32
C THR A 134 -6.17 -6.94 17.82
N ALA A 135 -6.59 -5.74 17.43
CA ALA A 135 -6.71 -5.36 16.01
C ALA A 135 -5.34 -5.31 15.33
N ILE A 136 -4.34 -4.69 15.97
CA ILE A 136 -2.96 -4.60 15.46
C ILE A 136 -2.34 -6.01 15.30
N GLU A 137 -2.52 -6.90 16.28
CA GLU A 137 -2.02 -8.27 16.21
C GLU A 137 -2.61 -9.05 15.02
N LYS A 138 -3.89 -8.87 14.74
CA LYS A 138 -4.54 -9.48 13.56
C LYS A 138 -4.00 -8.93 12.24
N VAL A 139 -3.73 -7.62 12.17
CA VAL A 139 -3.08 -7.01 11.01
C VAL A 139 -1.66 -7.57 10.84
N ARG A 140 -0.87 -7.65 11.93
CA ARG A 140 0.47 -8.26 11.92
C ARG A 140 0.43 -9.71 11.43
N LYS A 141 -0.47 -10.51 11.99
CA LYS A 141 -0.63 -11.91 11.58
C LYS A 141 -0.83 -12.05 10.07
N LYS A 142 -1.68 -11.21 9.48
CA LYS A 142 -1.94 -11.25 8.04
C LYS A 142 -0.74 -10.73 7.22
N TYR A 143 -0.24 -9.55 7.53
CA TYR A 143 0.78 -8.87 6.70
C TYR A 143 2.21 -9.36 6.96
N GLU A 144 2.51 -9.89 8.13
CA GLU A 144 3.84 -10.38 8.49
C GLU A 144 3.90 -11.91 8.43
N THR A 145 2.96 -12.63 9.07
CA THR A 145 3.01 -14.08 9.11
C THR A 145 2.46 -14.73 7.84
N GLU A 146 1.21 -14.42 7.47
CA GLU A 146 0.57 -15.11 6.34
C GLU A 146 1.14 -14.69 4.98
N PHE A 147 1.33 -13.39 4.79
CA PHE A 147 1.84 -12.89 3.52
C PHE A 147 3.29 -13.33 3.28
N LEU A 148 4.18 -13.20 4.29
CA LEU A 148 5.59 -13.51 4.10
C LEU A 148 5.86 -15.01 3.97
N THR A 149 4.99 -15.85 4.51
CA THR A 149 5.15 -17.31 4.40
C THR A 149 4.47 -17.91 3.17
N LYS A 150 3.30 -17.39 2.76
CA LYS A 150 2.42 -18.03 1.78
C LYS A 150 2.32 -17.29 0.45
N LYS A 151 2.80 -16.04 0.37
CA LYS A 151 2.57 -15.16 -0.78
C LYS A 151 3.86 -14.73 -1.46
N ASP A 152 3.77 -14.49 -2.76
CA ASP A 152 4.81 -13.85 -3.56
C ASP A 152 4.54 -12.34 -3.58
N ILE A 153 5.30 -11.58 -2.79
CA ILE A 153 4.98 -10.17 -2.54
C ILE A 153 5.74 -9.27 -3.50
N THR A 154 4.99 -8.41 -4.17
CA THR A 154 5.49 -7.26 -4.91
C THR A 154 4.85 -6.00 -4.33
N LEU A 155 5.64 -4.96 -4.13
CA LEU A 155 5.18 -3.66 -3.62
C LEU A 155 4.91 -2.73 -4.81
N PHE A 156 3.74 -2.13 -4.86
CA PHE A 156 3.50 -1.01 -5.75
C PHE A 156 3.91 0.27 -5.03
N LEU A 157 4.90 0.94 -5.59
CA LEU A 157 5.48 2.16 -5.03
C LEU A 157 5.00 3.36 -5.84
N GLY A 158 4.52 4.37 -5.14
CA GLY A 158 4.06 5.63 -5.73
C GLY A 158 4.75 6.83 -5.10
N THR A 159 4.97 7.90 -5.88
CA THR A 159 5.49 9.15 -5.35
C THR A 159 4.36 10.05 -4.88
N THR A 160 4.59 10.82 -3.83
CA THR A 160 3.66 11.85 -3.37
C THR A 160 4.20 13.24 -3.67
N LEU A 161 3.31 14.18 -4.00
CA LEU A 161 3.69 15.59 -4.25
C LEU A 161 4.46 16.19 -3.08
N LYS A 162 4.10 15.83 -1.86
CA LYS A 162 4.77 16.26 -0.63
C LYS A 162 6.24 15.82 -0.62
N HIS A 163 6.52 14.56 -0.97
CA HIS A 163 7.89 14.03 -0.99
C HIS A 163 8.72 14.61 -2.11
N HIS A 164 8.13 14.86 -3.29
CA HIS A 164 8.81 15.57 -4.37
C HIS A 164 9.22 16.98 -3.98
N ARG A 165 8.37 17.72 -3.27
CA ARG A 165 8.64 19.10 -2.85
C ARG A 165 9.60 19.20 -1.67
N SER A 166 9.63 18.20 -0.77
CA SER A 166 10.39 18.26 0.49
C SER A 166 11.84 17.80 0.39
N ARG A 167 12.38 17.56 -0.82
CA ARG A 167 13.75 17.07 -1.07
C ARG A 167 14.10 15.80 -0.29
N HIS A 168 13.10 14.94 0.01
CA HIS A 168 13.38 13.64 0.59
C HIS A 168 14.28 12.84 -0.34
N SER A 169 15.24 12.13 0.23
CA SER A 169 16.14 11.24 -0.52
C SER A 169 15.37 10.13 -1.24
N ASN A 170 14.24 9.68 -0.67
CA ASN A 170 13.34 8.71 -1.27
C ASN A 170 11.91 9.29 -1.36
N PRO A 171 11.39 9.56 -2.58
CA PRO A 171 10.06 10.14 -2.77
C PRO A 171 8.91 9.11 -2.75
N PHE A 172 9.22 7.80 -2.67
CA PHE A 172 8.24 6.73 -2.77
C PHE A 172 7.58 6.38 -1.43
N THR A 173 6.33 5.93 -1.52
CA THR A 173 5.58 5.22 -0.47
C THR A 173 4.95 3.96 -1.06
N ILE A 174 4.56 3.00 -0.24
CA ILE A 174 3.87 1.79 -0.70
C ILE A 174 2.40 2.12 -0.87
N VAL A 175 1.93 2.19 -2.12
CA VAL A 175 0.53 2.47 -2.48
C VAL A 175 -0.30 1.21 -2.68
N GLY A 176 0.34 0.05 -2.73
CA GLY A 176 -0.33 -1.24 -2.83
C GLY A 176 0.61 -2.40 -2.51
N VAL A 177 0.06 -3.45 -1.92
CA VAL A 177 0.76 -4.70 -1.66
C VAL A 177 0.14 -5.78 -2.54
N PHE A 178 0.86 -6.24 -3.55
CA PHE A 178 0.43 -7.30 -4.44
C PHE A 178 0.92 -8.65 -3.90
N TYR A 179 0.01 -9.56 -3.57
CA TYR A 179 0.30 -10.77 -2.80
C TYR A 179 -0.31 -12.06 -3.40
N PRO A 180 -0.02 -12.40 -4.66
CA PRO A 180 -0.48 -13.65 -5.23
C PRO A 180 0.05 -14.85 -4.42
N PRO A 181 -0.63 -16.01 -4.46
CA PRO A 181 -0.09 -17.24 -3.92
C PRO A 181 1.29 -17.54 -4.50
N ARG A 182 2.19 -18.08 -3.68
CA ARG A 182 3.42 -18.68 -4.22
C ARG A 182 3.04 -19.85 -5.10
N GLU A 183 3.64 -19.93 -6.27
CA GLU A 183 3.52 -21.12 -7.09
C GLU A 183 4.17 -22.25 -6.31
N SER A 184 3.38 -23.25 -5.92
CA SER A 184 3.96 -24.52 -5.48
C SER A 184 4.84 -24.99 -6.64
N GLN A 185 6.09 -25.34 -6.36
CA GLN A 185 6.87 -26.17 -7.25
C GLN A 185 6.14 -27.51 -7.31
N GLN A 186 5.05 -27.56 -8.07
CA GLN A 186 4.51 -28.83 -8.50
C GLN A 186 5.48 -29.35 -9.54
N ALA A 187 6.14 -30.40 -9.11
CA ALA A 187 7.03 -31.22 -9.85
C ALA A 187 6.76 -31.24 -11.36
N LEU A 188 7.76 -30.86 -12.11
CA LEU A 188 8.03 -31.41 -13.40
C LEU A 188 8.28 -32.94 -13.20
N PHE A 189 7.21 -33.72 -13.23
CA PHE A 189 7.23 -35.15 -13.48
C PHE A 189 6.11 -35.51 -14.44
#